data_ae53729f74e73f273e115765d6c95dd6
#
_entry.id   ae53729f74e73f273e115765d6c95dd6
#
_cell.length_a   1.000
_cell.length_b   1.000
_cell.length_c   1.000
_cell.angle_alpha   90.00
_cell.angle_beta   90.00
_cell.angle_gamma   90.00
#
_symmetry.space_group_name_H-M   'P 1'
#
loop_
_entity.id
_entity.type
_entity.pdbx_description
1 polymer ?
#
loop_
_entity_poly.entity_id
_entity_poly.type
_entity_poly.pdbx_seq_one_letter_code
_entity_poly.pdbx_strand_id
1 'polypeptide(L)'
;MTSVLKLNVLHKQIMLMFQGEVLINTGHLTGGWKKNDHIQYAADNLENKINLLQRQVENTDLTNEDPGQLKSFKGMLEKDLKNMIFNIQNDKLPNELVQVAKQYLNQMKDMIQLLGAAIE
;
A
#
# COMPACT_ATOMS: atom_id res chain seq x y z
N MET A 1 15.23 9.86 10.45
CA MET A 1 13.77 9.59 10.58
C MET A 1 13.09 9.66 9.24
N THR A 2 12.11 8.80 9.04
CA THR A 2 11.32 8.77 7.81
C THR A 2 10.20 9.80 7.93
N SER A 3 9.97 10.59 6.87
CA SER A 3 8.86 11.54 6.85
C SER A 3 7.58 10.85 6.35
N VAL A 4 6.43 11.44 6.67
CA VAL A 4 5.14 10.91 6.20
C VAL A 4 5.04 10.95 4.67
N LEU A 5 5.78 11.85 4.01
CA LEU A 5 5.81 11.88 2.56
C LEU A 5 6.42 10.60 1.98
N LYS A 6 7.47 10.07 2.62
CA LYS A 6 8.07 8.80 2.19
C LYS A 6 7.11 7.63 2.41
N LEU A 7 6.36 7.64 3.51
CA LEU A 7 5.34 6.64 3.76
C LEU A 7 4.27 6.65 2.67
N ASN A 8 3.85 7.86 2.27
CA ASN A 8 2.88 8.02 1.21
C ASN A 8 3.38 7.49 -0.14
N VAL A 9 4.65 7.75 -0.45
CA VAL A 9 5.27 7.24 -1.69
C VAL A 9 5.27 5.71 -1.71
N LEU A 10 5.66 5.09 -0.60
CA LEU A 10 5.65 3.62 -0.49
C LEU A 10 4.24 3.07 -0.64
N HIS A 11 3.26 3.70 0.00
CA HIS A 11 1.86 3.30 -0.12
C HIS A 11 1.38 3.35 -1.57
N LYS A 12 1.70 4.43 -2.27
CA LYS A 12 1.31 4.59 -3.68
C LYS A 12 1.94 3.51 -4.55
N GLN A 13 3.20 3.18 -4.32
CA GLN A 13 3.87 2.10 -5.05
C GLN A 13 3.19 0.76 -4.82
N ILE A 14 2.80 0.49 -3.58
CA ILE A 14 2.09 -0.74 -3.23
C ILE A 14 0.75 -0.81 -3.96
N MET A 15 0.00 0.28 -3.95
CA MET A 15 -1.31 0.31 -4.63
C MET A 15 -1.19 0.13 -6.13
N LEU A 16 -0.19 0.74 -6.76
CA LEU A 16 0.06 0.55 -8.19
C LEU A 16 0.38 -0.90 -8.51
N MET A 17 1.17 -1.55 -7.67
CA MET A 17 1.48 -2.96 -7.84
C MET A 17 0.23 -3.84 -7.74
N PHE A 18 -0.68 -3.52 -6.82
CA PHE A 18 -1.94 -4.25 -6.73
C PHE A 18 -2.81 -4.07 -7.97
N GLN A 19 -2.67 -2.95 -8.67
CA GLN A 19 -3.38 -2.70 -9.92
C GLN A 19 -2.72 -3.37 -11.13
N GLY A 20 -1.62 -4.06 -10.92
CA GLY A 20 -0.89 -4.70 -12.01
C GLY A 20 0.02 -3.77 -12.79
N GLU A 21 0.23 -2.57 -12.30
CA GLU A 21 1.10 -1.58 -12.94
C GLU A 21 2.52 -1.77 -12.41
N VAL A 22 3.13 -2.90 -12.79
CA VAL A 22 4.47 -3.25 -12.35
C VAL A 22 5.46 -2.93 -13.46
N LEU A 23 6.52 -2.22 -13.09
CA LEU A 23 7.65 -2.05 -14.00
C LEU A 23 8.40 -3.37 -14.10
N ILE A 24 8.41 -3.94 -15.30
CA ILE A 24 9.20 -5.11 -15.59
C ILE A 24 10.59 -4.65 -16.03
N ASN A 25 11.51 -5.61 -16.12
CA ASN A 25 12.93 -5.37 -16.44
C ASN A 25 13.17 -4.54 -17.70
N THR A 26 12.19 -4.42 -18.57
CA THR A 26 12.27 -3.62 -19.79
C THR A 26 11.87 -2.17 -19.59
N GLY A 27 11.47 -1.79 -18.38
CA GLY A 27 10.97 -0.44 -18.11
C GLY A 27 9.52 -0.22 -18.53
N HIS A 28 8.84 -1.24 -19.01
CA HIS A 28 7.44 -1.15 -19.39
C HIS A 28 6.52 -1.44 -18.22
N LEU A 29 5.40 -0.72 -18.18
CA LEU A 29 4.33 -1.02 -17.23
C LEU A 29 3.42 -2.07 -17.84
N THR A 30 3.07 -3.09 -17.05
CA THR A 30 2.06 -4.06 -17.47
C THR A 30 0.68 -3.45 -17.25
N GLY A 31 -0.18 -3.56 -18.24
CA GLY A 31 -1.55 -3.10 -18.13
C GLY A 31 -2.45 -4.15 -17.50
N GLY A 32 -2.16 -4.55 -16.28
CA GLY A 32 -2.93 -5.55 -15.56
C GLY A 32 -2.23 -6.90 -15.45
N TRP A 33 -2.92 -7.87 -14.86
CA TRP A 33 -2.37 -9.18 -14.51
C TRP A 33 -2.61 -10.17 -15.66
N LYS A 34 -1.68 -10.20 -16.60
CA LYS A 34 -1.87 -11.03 -17.79
C LYS A 34 -1.05 -12.33 -17.81
N LYS A 35 -0.03 -12.43 -16.97
CA LYS A 35 0.87 -13.60 -16.96
C LYS A 35 1.13 -14.07 -15.53
N ASN A 36 1.01 -15.37 -15.31
CA ASN A 36 1.15 -15.97 -14.00
C ASN A 36 2.53 -15.80 -13.36
N ASP A 37 3.59 -15.84 -14.18
CA ASP A 37 4.95 -15.68 -13.68
C ASP A 37 5.16 -14.29 -13.07
N HIS A 38 4.52 -13.27 -13.65
CA HIS A 38 4.59 -11.92 -13.10
C HIS A 38 3.81 -11.78 -11.80
N ILE A 39 2.73 -12.55 -11.66
CA ILE A 39 1.89 -12.47 -10.46
C ILE A 39 2.66 -12.94 -9.23
N GLN A 40 3.38 -14.05 -9.32
CA GLN A 40 4.16 -14.56 -8.19
C GLN A 40 5.28 -13.59 -7.82
N TYR A 41 5.98 -13.06 -8.82
CA TYR A 41 7.01 -12.06 -8.60
C TYR A 41 6.44 -10.82 -7.89
N ALA A 42 5.27 -10.37 -8.34
CA ALA A 42 4.61 -9.22 -7.75
C ALA A 42 4.16 -9.49 -6.31
N ALA A 43 3.66 -10.71 -6.04
CA ALA A 43 3.24 -11.08 -4.70
C ALA A 43 4.42 -11.02 -3.72
N ASP A 44 5.58 -11.55 -4.12
CA ASP A 44 6.77 -11.54 -3.28
C ASP A 44 7.27 -10.10 -3.04
N ASN A 45 7.29 -9.29 -4.09
CA ASN A 45 7.70 -7.89 -3.98
C ASN A 45 6.72 -7.07 -3.13
N LEU A 46 5.43 -7.32 -3.27
CA LEU A 46 4.41 -6.67 -2.45
C LEU A 46 4.61 -6.97 -0.98
N GLU A 47 4.84 -8.24 -0.65
CA GLU A 47 5.08 -8.62 0.74
C GLU A 47 6.30 -7.89 1.30
N ASN A 48 7.39 -7.82 0.53
CA ASN A 48 8.60 -7.11 0.95
C ASN A 48 8.34 -5.62 1.15
N LYS A 49 7.61 -4.98 0.24
CA LYS A 49 7.31 -3.55 0.33
C LYS A 49 6.36 -3.25 1.48
N ILE A 50 5.39 -4.12 1.72
CA ILE A 50 4.46 -3.97 2.84
C ILE A 50 5.22 -4.06 4.17
N ASN A 51 6.14 -5.01 4.28
CA ASN A 51 6.98 -5.14 5.48
C ASN A 51 7.90 -3.93 5.64
N LEU A 52 8.45 -3.41 4.55
CA LEU A 52 9.27 -2.21 4.58
C LEU A 52 8.46 -1.01 5.08
N LEU A 53 7.26 -0.82 4.55
CA LEU A 53 6.38 0.26 4.98
C LEU A 53 6.07 0.15 6.48
N GLN A 54 5.80 -1.05 6.96
CA GLN A 54 5.53 -1.27 8.38
C GLN A 54 6.70 -0.82 9.24
N ARG A 55 7.93 -1.19 8.87
CA ARG A 55 9.12 -0.77 9.59
C ARG A 55 9.32 0.74 9.55
N GLN A 56 9.04 1.36 8.40
CA GLN A 56 9.16 2.81 8.25
C GLN A 56 8.14 3.54 9.13
N VAL A 57 6.91 3.02 9.22
CA VAL A 57 5.88 3.59 10.10
C VAL A 57 6.35 3.53 11.55
N GLU A 58 6.90 2.40 11.97
CA GLU A 58 7.38 2.22 13.35
C GLU A 58 8.53 3.16 13.69
N ASN A 59 9.31 3.57 12.69
CA ASN A 59 10.47 4.45 12.87
C ASN A 59 10.14 5.93 12.63
N THR A 60 8.88 6.26 12.37
CA THR A 60 8.48 7.64 12.10
C THR A 60 7.77 8.21 13.33
N ASP A 61 8.22 9.38 13.78
CA ASP A 61 7.54 10.09 14.85
C ASP A 61 6.42 10.93 14.26
N LEU A 62 5.22 10.35 14.20
CA LEU A 62 4.07 11.00 13.59
C LEU A 62 3.64 12.26 14.33
N THR A 63 3.93 12.36 15.63
CA THR A 63 3.53 13.52 16.41
C THR A 63 4.29 14.78 16.03
N ASN A 64 5.44 14.63 15.37
CA ASN A 64 6.26 15.77 14.90
C ASN A 64 6.06 16.09 13.42
N GLU A 65 5.15 15.37 12.76
CA GLU A 65 4.86 15.62 11.34
C GLU A 65 3.81 16.70 11.17
N ASP A 66 3.81 17.33 10.00
CA ASP A 66 2.83 18.36 9.68
C ASP A 66 1.40 17.78 9.69
N PRO A 67 0.48 18.36 10.50
CA PRO A 67 -0.89 17.83 10.56
C PRO A 67 -1.61 17.80 9.21
N GLY A 68 -1.33 18.75 8.32
CA GLY A 68 -1.91 18.74 6.98
C GLY A 68 -1.50 17.54 6.17
N GLN A 69 -0.22 17.16 6.26
CA GLN A 69 0.30 15.98 5.58
C GLN A 69 -0.25 14.68 6.18
N LEU A 70 -0.40 14.64 7.50
CA LEU A 70 -1.00 13.49 8.18
C LEU A 70 -2.46 13.29 7.73
N LYS A 71 -3.23 14.36 7.66
CA LYS A 71 -4.63 14.30 7.22
C LYS A 71 -4.73 13.86 5.77
N SER A 72 -3.85 14.37 4.92
CA SER A 72 -3.82 14.02 3.50
C SER A 72 -3.54 12.54 3.31
N PHE A 73 -2.53 12.03 4.01
CA PHE A 73 -2.17 10.60 3.94
C PHE A 73 -3.28 9.72 4.50
N LYS A 74 -3.86 10.11 5.64
CA LYS A 74 -4.98 9.39 6.23
C LYS A 74 -6.16 9.29 5.27
N GLY A 75 -6.53 10.41 4.63
CA GLY A 75 -7.62 10.43 3.66
C GLY A 75 -7.36 9.54 2.46
N MET A 76 -6.12 9.52 1.98
CA MET A 76 -5.73 8.62 0.89
C MET A 76 -5.82 7.16 1.30
N LEU A 77 -5.36 6.82 2.51
CA LEU A 77 -5.47 5.46 3.02
C LEU A 77 -6.92 5.01 3.15
N GLU A 78 -7.79 5.89 3.64
CA GLU A 78 -9.22 5.58 3.77
C GLU A 78 -9.86 5.30 2.42
N LYS A 79 -9.54 6.10 1.41
CA LYS A 79 -10.03 5.92 0.06
C LYS A 79 -9.52 4.60 -0.53
N ASP A 80 -8.23 4.35 -0.41
CA ASP A 80 -7.60 3.15 -0.98
C ASP A 80 -8.03 1.89 -0.25
N LEU A 81 -8.31 1.99 1.05
CA LEU A 81 -8.87 0.88 1.83
C LEU A 81 -10.22 0.44 1.25
N LYS A 82 -11.11 1.39 0.96
CA LYS A 82 -12.41 1.10 0.34
C LYS A 82 -12.22 0.45 -1.02
N ASN A 83 -11.29 0.97 -1.83
CA ASN A 83 -11.00 0.41 -3.15
C ASN A 83 -10.48 -1.02 -3.05
N MET A 84 -9.62 -1.30 -2.09
CA MET A 84 -9.07 -2.64 -1.88
C MET A 84 -10.17 -3.63 -1.48
N ILE A 85 -11.03 -3.23 -0.57
CA ILE A 85 -12.18 -4.06 -0.15
C ILE A 85 -13.05 -4.37 -1.36
N PHE A 86 -13.36 -3.36 -2.16
CA PHE A 86 -14.15 -3.54 -3.38
C PHE A 86 -13.49 -4.53 -4.33
N ASN A 87 -12.19 -4.38 -4.55
CA ASN A 87 -11.45 -5.22 -5.50
C ASN A 87 -11.39 -6.67 -5.02
N ILE A 88 -11.25 -6.89 -3.72
CA ILE A 88 -11.26 -8.25 -3.16
C ILE A 88 -12.65 -8.87 -3.31
N GLN A 89 -13.70 -8.14 -2.97
CA GLN A 89 -15.07 -8.65 -3.00
C GLN A 89 -15.59 -8.92 -4.42
N ASN A 90 -15.04 -8.24 -5.41
CA ASN A 90 -15.50 -8.34 -6.80
C ASN A 90 -14.53 -9.10 -7.69
N ASP A 91 -13.63 -9.88 -7.11
CA ASP A 91 -12.68 -10.74 -7.82
C ASP A 91 -11.83 -9.98 -8.83
N LYS A 92 -11.44 -8.75 -8.48
CA LYS A 92 -10.60 -7.92 -9.33
C LYS A 92 -9.11 -8.22 -9.18
N LEU A 93 -8.74 -9.02 -8.18
CA LEU A 93 -7.36 -9.39 -7.92
C LEU A 93 -7.14 -10.86 -8.25
N PRO A 94 -5.96 -11.22 -8.80
CA PRO A 94 -5.57 -12.62 -8.93
C PRO A 94 -5.56 -13.30 -7.55
N ASN A 95 -5.87 -14.60 -7.53
CA ASN A 95 -5.93 -15.36 -6.28
C ASN A 95 -4.62 -15.28 -5.50
N GLU A 96 -3.48 -15.25 -6.20
CA GLU A 96 -2.15 -15.20 -5.57
C GLU A 96 -1.94 -13.92 -4.79
N LEU A 97 -2.68 -12.85 -5.11
CA LEU A 97 -2.55 -11.55 -4.45
C LEU A 97 -3.57 -11.33 -3.34
N VAL A 98 -4.59 -12.18 -3.23
CA VAL A 98 -5.66 -11.98 -2.25
C VAL A 98 -5.14 -11.98 -0.82
N GLN A 99 -4.25 -12.93 -0.49
CA GLN A 99 -3.71 -13.02 0.87
C GLN A 99 -2.87 -11.80 1.23
N VAL A 100 -1.99 -11.37 0.34
CA VAL A 100 -1.16 -10.20 0.60
C VAL A 100 -2.02 -8.93 0.62
N ALA A 101 -3.09 -8.88 -0.18
CA ALA A 101 -4.03 -7.77 -0.16
C ALA A 101 -4.76 -7.68 1.19
N LYS A 102 -5.19 -8.81 1.74
CA LYS A 102 -5.82 -8.84 3.07
C LYS A 102 -4.84 -8.41 4.16
N GLN A 103 -3.59 -8.83 4.05
CA GLN A 103 -2.54 -8.39 4.97
C GLN A 103 -2.37 -6.88 4.92
N TYR A 104 -2.31 -6.31 3.73
CA TYR A 104 -2.15 -4.87 3.57
C TYR A 104 -3.40 -4.11 4.01
N LEU A 105 -4.57 -4.69 3.80
CA LEU A 105 -5.82 -4.10 4.26
C LEU A 105 -5.80 -3.87 5.78
N ASN A 106 -5.35 -4.87 6.53
CA ASN A 106 -5.21 -4.74 7.98
C ASN A 106 -4.16 -3.70 8.36
N GLN A 107 -3.05 -3.65 7.62
CA GLN A 107 -2.00 -2.66 7.86
C GLN A 107 -2.51 -1.24 7.59
N MET A 108 -3.30 -1.04 6.54
CA MET A 108 -3.91 0.27 6.26
C MET A 108 -4.83 0.70 7.40
N LYS A 109 -5.62 -0.23 7.95
CA LYS A 109 -6.48 0.08 9.09
C LYS A 109 -5.66 0.53 10.30
N ASP A 110 -4.57 -0.15 10.58
CA ASP A 110 -3.69 0.21 11.69
C ASP A 110 -3.05 1.58 11.46
N MET A 111 -2.59 1.86 10.26
CA MET A 111 -2.01 3.17 9.93
C MET A 111 -3.04 4.29 10.07
N ILE A 112 -4.27 4.05 9.64
CA ILE A 112 -5.35 5.04 9.78
C ILE A 112 -5.57 5.38 11.25
N GLN A 113 -5.57 4.39 12.13
CA GLN A 113 -5.72 4.62 13.56
C GLN A 113 -4.55 5.41 14.14
N LEU A 114 -3.32 5.06 13.75
CA LEU A 114 -2.13 5.76 14.21
C LEU A 114 -2.13 7.22 13.77
N LEU A 115 -2.50 7.47 12.52
CA LEU A 115 -2.58 8.83 11.99
C LEU A 115 -3.67 9.63 12.68
N GLY A 116 -4.82 9.01 12.92
CA GLY A 116 -5.91 9.67 13.64
C GLY A 116 -5.50 10.09 15.04
N ALA A 117 -4.79 9.23 15.75
CA ALA A 117 -4.28 9.55 17.09
C ALA A 117 -3.25 10.68 17.05
N ALA A 118 -2.40 10.71 16.02
CA ALA A 118 -1.37 11.73 15.89
C ALA A 118 -1.95 13.11 15.53
N ILE A 119 -3.07 13.13 14.82
CA ILE A 119 -3.75 14.38 14.41
C ILE A 119 -4.44 15.06 15.62
N GLU A 120 -4.93 14.25 16.54
CA GLU A 120 -5.56 14.77 17.76
C GLU A 120 -4.49 15.39 18.71
#